data_b64ab24eef307f9cf37cebb6c7517f1e
#
_entry.id   b64ab24eef307f9cf37cebb6c7517f1e
#
_cell.length_a   1.000
_cell.length_b   1.000
_cell.length_c   1.000
_cell.angle_alpha   90.00
_cell.angle_beta   90.00
_cell.angle_gamma   90.00
#
_symmetry.space_group_name_H-M   'P 1'
#
loop_
_entity.id
_entity.type
_entity.pdbx_description
1 polymer ?
#
loop_
_entity_poly.entity_id
_entity_poly.type
_entity_poly.pdbx_seq_one_letter_code
_entity_poly.pdbx_strand_id
1 'polypeptide(L)'
;MKIVLMIYRLIYQEFILIFYTKIKWSYINVDNKNIGSIWLEKVDVNTVKLGVFIADEKYRNKGYGTLAIKKIMFFAKDLGYKSVVLNVRISNIKAFNVYQNIGFKETKRFTKSNGVDVIQMEYIL
;
A
#
# COMPACT_ATOMS: atom_id res chain seq x y z
N MET A 1 -0.10 -10.51 13.94
CA MET A 1 -0.40 -10.32 12.52
C MET A 1 0.67 -10.96 11.66
N LYS A 2 0.27 -11.67 10.65
CA LYS A 2 1.15 -12.31 9.69
C LYS A 2 0.86 -11.77 8.28
N ILE A 3 1.89 -11.42 7.54
CA ILE A 3 1.79 -11.06 6.12
C ILE A 3 2.31 -12.24 5.32
N VAL A 4 1.47 -12.78 4.45
CA VAL A 4 1.81 -13.91 3.58
C VAL A 4 2.15 -13.38 2.20
N LEU A 5 3.32 -13.79 1.70
CA LEU A 5 3.76 -13.45 0.35
C LEU A 5 2.99 -14.27 -0.68
N MET A 6 2.42 -13.58 -1.65
CA MET A 6 1.94 -14.23 -2.87
C MET A 6 2.94 -13.99 -4.00
N ILE A 7 3.47 -15.08 -4.53
CA ILE A 7 4.30 -15.04 -5.73
C ILE A 7 3.36 -15.30 -6.90
N TYR A 8 3.16 -14.30 -7.74
CA TYR A 8 2.43 -14.49 -8.98
C TYR A 8 3.25 -15.37 -9.91
N ARG A 9 2.82 -16.61 -10.10
CA ARG A 9 3.32 -17.41 -11.22
C ARG A 9 2.71 -16.88 -12.49
N LEU A 10 3.56 -16.48 -13.42
CA LEU A 10 3.14 -16.03 -14.75
C LEU A 10 2.63 -17.23 -15.55
N ILE A 11 1.35 -17.54 -15.39
CA ILE A 11 0.69 -18.59 -16.17
C ILE A 11 0.04 -17.99 -17.42
N TYR A 12 -0.34 -16.69 -17.39
CA TYR A 12 -1.05 -16.01 -18.48
C TYR A 12 -0.39 -14.68 -18.82
N GLN A 13 -0.41 -14.31 -20.09
CA GLN A 13 0.17 -13.05 -20.58
C GLN A 13 -0.41 -11.79 -19.93
N GLU A 14 -1.68 -11.81 -19.59
CA GLU A 14 -2.36 -10.69 -18.92
C GLU A 14 -1.77 -10.36 -17.54
N PHE A 15 -1.11 -11.30 -16.89
CA PHE A 15 -0.40 -11.07 -15.63
C PHE A 15 0.97 -10.44 -15.80
N ILE A 16 1.51 -10.37 -17.00
CA ILE A 16 2.82 -9.78 -17.27
C ILE A 16 2.83 -8.30 -16.92
N LEU A 17 1.78 -7.55 -17.31
CA LEU A 17 1.66 -6.12 -16.98
C LEU A 17 1.57 -5.90 -15.47
N ILE A 18 0.82 -6.74 -14.76
CA ILE A 18 0.71 -6.69 -13.30
C ILE A 18 2.06 -7.00 -12.65
N PHE A 19 2.80 -7.95 -13.21
CA PHE A 19 4.12 -8.33 -12.70
C PHE A 19 5.15 -7.19 -12.84
N TYR A 20 5.13 -6.43 -13.93
CA TYR A 20 6.06 -5.31 -14.13
C TYR A 20 5.77 -4.12 -13.21
N THR A 21 4.53 -3.92 -12.79
CA THR A 21 4.13 -2.81 -11.92
C THR A 21 4.13 -3.19 -10.45
N LYS A 22 3.69 -4.41 -10.09
CA LYS A 22 3.65 -4.89 -8.71
C LYS A 22 4.93 -5.59 -8.33
N ILE A 23 5.68 -5.00 -7.40
CA ILE A 23 6.92 -5.56 -6.87
C ILE A 23 6.63 -6.57 -5.78
N LYS A 24 5.61 -6.31 -4.99
CA LYS A 24 5.20 -7.16 -3.87
C LYS A 24 3.71 -7.05 -3.65
N TRP A 25 3.11 -8.20 -3.38
CA TRP A 25 1.72 -8.27 -2.98
C TRP A 25 1.56 -9.34 -1.89
N SER A 26 0.81 -9.03 -0.85
CA SER A 26 0.62 -9.95 0.29
C SER A 26 -0.79 -9.88 0.84
N TYR A 27 -1.28 -11.00 1.34
CA TYR A 27 -2.43 -10.99 2.23
C TYR A 27 -2.01 -10.52 3.63
N ILE A 28 -2.96 -9.89 4.33
CA ILE A 28 -2.85 -9.57 5.74
C ILE A 28 -3.65 -10.63 6.50
N ASN A 29 -2.95 -11.47 7.25
CA ASN A 29 -3.59 -12.53 8.03
C ASN A 29 -3.51 -12.23 9.52
N VAL A 30 -4.63 -12.42 10.19
CA VAL A 30 -4.75 -12.35 11.65
C VAL A 30 -5.46 -13.62 12.11
N ASP A 31 -4.87 -14.36 13.02
CA ASP A 31 -5.44 -15.61 13.57
C ASP A 31 -5.86 -16.60 12.46
N ASN A 32 -4.99 -16.78 11.47
CA ASN A 32 -5.22 -17.65 10.30
C ASN A 32 -6.37 -17.19 9.38
N LYS A 33 -6.86 -15.96 9.54
CA LYS A 33 -7.89 -15.37 8.69
C LYS A 33 -7.30 -14.28 7.82
N ASN A 34 -7.60 -14.32 6.53
CA ASN A 34 -7.27 -13.24 5.60
C ASN A 34 -8.24 -12.07 5.84
N ILE A 35 -7.72 -10.93 6.28
CA ILE A 35 -8.51 -9.73 6.56
C ILE A 35 -8.33 -8.63 5.53
N GLY A 36 -7.38 -8.76 4.63
CA GLY A 36 -7.10 -7.75 3.63
C GLY A 36 -5.86 -8.03 2.82
N SER A 37 -5.41 -7.03 2.09
CA SER A 37 -4.21 -7.11 1.27
C SER A 37 -3.40 -5.81 1.31
N ILE A 38 -2.12 -5.94 0.97
CA ILE A 38 -1.18 -4.84 0.90
C ILE A 38 -0.20 -5.10 -0.24
N TRP A 39 0.16 -4.06 -0.99
CA TRP A 39 1.04 -4.22 -2.14
C TRP A 39 1.88 -2.98 -2.41
N LEU A 40 2.95 -3.20 -3.17
CA LEU A 40 3.81 -2.15 -3.71
C LEU A 40 3.82 -2.23 -5.23
N GLU A 41 3.68 -1.09 -5.87
CA GLU A 41 3.81 -0.91 -7.31
C GLU A 41 5.01 -0.03 -7.60
N LYS A 42 5.80 -0.40 -8.62
CA LYS A 42 6.92 0.43 -9.03
C LYS A 42 6.41 1.69 -9.74
N VAL A 43 6.88 2.85 -9.29
CA VAL A 43 6.65 4.14 -9.95
C VAL A 43 7.85 4.49 -10.82
N ASP A 44 9.03 4.44 -10.23
CA ASP A 44 10.31 4.64 -10.90
C ASP A 44 11.42 3.89 -10.14
N VAL A 45 12.68 4.12 -10.52
CA VAL A 45 13.82 3.42 -9.91
C VAL A 45 13.97 3.70 -8.41
N ASN A 46 13.46 4.83 -7.92
CA ASN A 46 13.60 5.25 -6.52
C ASN A 46 12.30 5.17 -5.72
N THR A 47 11.16 5.04 -6.38
CA THR A 47 9.84 5.25 -5.75
C THR A 47 8.91 4.08 -6.00
N VAL A 48 8.23 3.65 -4.94
CA VAL A 48 7.15 2.68 -4.98
C VAL A 48 5.85 3.31 -4.50
N LYS A 49 4.75 2.82 -5.02
CA LYS A 49 3.40 3.21 -4.59
C LYS A 49 2.79 2.11 -3.74
N LEU A 50 2.28 2.51 -2.59
CA LEU A 50 1.65 1.63 -1.61
C LEU A 50 0.15 1.57 -1.84
N GLY A 51 -0.39 0.36 -1.84
CA GLY A 51 -1.82 0.10 -1.70
C GLY A 51 -2.07 -0.79 -0.49
N VAL A 52 -3.14 -0.51 0.24
CA VAL A 52 -3.56 -1.30 1.40
C VAL A 52 -5.08 -1.33 1.50
N PHE A 53 -5.61 -2.47 1.85
CA PHE A 53 -7.04 -2.68 1.99
C PHE A 53 -7.33 -3.69 3.11
N ILE A 54 -8.15 -3.28 4.09
CA ILE A 54 -8.68 -4.16 5.13
C ILE A 54 -10.15 -4.42 4.80
N ALA A 55 -10.45 -5.63 4.32
CA ALA A 55 -11.79 -6.00 3.88
C ALA A 55 -12.76 -6.23 5.04
N ASP A 56 -12.28 -6.82 6.12
CA ASP A 56 -13.11 -7.17 7.27
C ASP A 56 -13.20 -6.01 8.25
N GLU A 57 -14.40 -5.43 8.40
CA GLU A 57 -14.64 -4.29 9.28
C GLU A 57 -14.27 -4.55 10.74
N LYS A 58 -14.38 -5.80 11.21
CA LYS A 58 -14.01 -6.17 12.58
C LYS A 58 -12.56 -5.91 12.90
N TYR A 59 -11.70 -5.91 11.87
CA TYR A 59 -10.25 -5.73 12.02
C TYR A 59 -9.78 -4.32 11.67
N ARG A 60 -10.69 -3.42 11.30
CA ARG A 60 -10.37 -2.01 11.07
C ARG A 60 -10.19 -1.28 12.40
N ASN A 61 -9.40 -0.20 12.39
CA ASN A 61 -9.12 0.67 13.55
C ASN A 61 -8.46 -0.07 14.73
N LYS A 62 -7.73 -1.16 14.45
CA LYS A 62 -7.01 -1.96 15.47
C LYS A 62 -5.49 -1.96 15.28
N GLY A 63 -4.98 -1.15 14.36
CA GLY A 63 -3.55 -1.03 14.09
C GLY A 63 -2.97 -2.07 13.14
N TYR A 64 -3.76 -2.99 12.59
CA TYR A 64 -3.26 -4.01 11.64
C TYR A 64 -2.75 -3.40 10.34
N GLY A 65 -3.45 -2.39 9.82
CA GLY A 65 -2.99 -1.65 8.64
C GLY A 65 -1.67 -0.96 8.88
N THR A 66 -1.51 -0.30 10.02
CA THR A 66 -0.26 0.36 10.42
C THR A 66 0.90 -0.62 10.49
N LEU A 67 0.70 -1.78 11.11
CA LEU A 67 1.73 -2.83 11.20
C LEU A 67 2.10 -3.36 9.82
N ALA A 68 1.11 -3.61 8.97
CA ALA A 68 1.35 -4.09 7.61
C ALA A 68 2.14 -3.07 6.79
N ILE A 69 1.77 -1.80 6.88
CA ILE A 69 2.47 -0.71 6.18
C ILE A 69 3.92 -0.62 6.63
N LYS A 70 4.18 -0.65 7.93
CA LYS A 70 5.55 -0.59 8.45
C LYS A 70 6.40 -1.76 7.96
N LYS A 71 5.85 -2.97 7.91
CA LYS A 71 6.55 -4.15 7.41
C LYS A 71 6.87 -4.06 5.92
N ILE A 72 5.91 -3.64 5.11
CA ILE A 72 6.14 -3.54 3.66
C ILE A 72 7.08 -2.38 3.32
N MET A 73 7.08 -1.29 4.09
CA MET A 73 8.03 -0.20 3.93
C MET A 73 9.46 -0.63 4.26
N PHE A 74 9.63 -1.46 5.28
CA PHE A 74 10.93 -2.05 5.59
C PHE A 74 11.44 -2.89 4.41
N PHE A 75 10.57 -3.68 3.80
CA PHE A 75 10.89 -4.43 2.60
C PHE A 75 11.29 -3.52 1.42
N ALA A 76 10.57 -2.43 1.19
CA ALA A 76 10.89 -1.46 0.15
C ALA A 76 12.26 -0.82 0.37
N LYS A 77 12.57 -0.45 1.60
CA LYS A 77 13.89 0.09 1.97
C LYS A 77 15.00 -0.91 1.72
N ASP A 78 14.79 -2.17 2.09
CA ASP A 78 15.76 -3.26 1.91
C ASP A 78 16.06 -3.52 0.42
N LEU A 79 15.07 -3.32 -0.46
CA LEU A 79 15.25 -3.37 -1.91
C LEU A 79 15.97 -2.16 -2.50
N GLY A 80 16.26 -1.13 -1.70
CA GLY A 80 16.98 0.06 -2.15
C GLY A 80 16.09 1.21 -2.63
N TYR A 81 14.78 1.12 -2.50
CA TYR A 81 13.89 2.25 -2.81
C TYR A 81 14.10 3.39 -1.82
N LYS A 82 13.87 4.62 -2.28
CA LYS A 82 14.13 5.83 -1.52
C LYS A 82 12.87 6.46 -0.95
N SER A 83 11.73 6.22 -1.57
CA SER A 83 10.46 6.77 -1.11
C SER A 83 9.27 5.86 -1.43
N VAL A 84 8.25 6.01 -0.59
CA VAL A 84 6.95 5.37 -0.76
C VAL A 84 5.91 6.46 -0.93
N VAL A 85 5.09 6.37 -1.97
CA VAL A 85 3.95 7.26 -2.18
C VAL A 85 2.65 6.48 -2.03
N LEU A 86 1.60 7.17 -1.68
CA LEU A 86 0.24 6.64 -1.67
C LEU A 86 -0.75 7.73 -2.04
N ASN A 87 -1.92 7.32 -2.48
CA ASN A 87 -3.04 8.20 -2.72
C ASN A 87 -4.16 7.89 -1.73
N VAL A 88 -4.73 8.92 -1.14
CA VAL A 88 -5.87 8.81 -0.25
C VAL A 88 -6.98 9.77 -0.70
N ARG A 89 -8.23 9.33 -0.67
CA ARG A 89 -9.37 10.22 -0.97
C ARG A 89 -9.43 11.33 0.07
N ILE A 90 -9.68 12.55 -0.35
CA ILE A 90 -9.85 13.71 0.55
C ILE A 90 -10.94 13.42 1.59
N SER A 91 -12.01 12.72 1.21
CA SER A 91 -13.09 12.35 2.12
C SER A 91 -12.70 11.30 3.17
N ASN A 92 -11.59 10.57 2.96
CA ASN A 92 -11.16 9.53 3.89
C ASN A 92 -10.21 10.09 4.96
N ILE A 93 -10.77 10.86 5.86
CA ILE A 93 -10.02 11.55 6.93
C ILE A 93 -9.33 10.56 7.86
N LYS A 94 -9.96 9.43 8.16
CA LYS A 94 -9.37 8.39 9.01
C LYS A 94 -8.09 7.83 8.42
N ALA A 95 -8.10 7.47 7.15
CA ALA A 95 -6.93 6.94 6.47
C ALA A 95 -5.83 8.01 6.38
N PHE A 96 -6.17 9.23 6.04
CA PHE A 96 -5.23 10.34 6.02
C PHE A 96 -4.50 10.49 7.36
N ASN A 97 -5.24 10.48 8.46
CA ASN A 97 -4.66 10.59 9.80
C ASN A 97 -3.76 9.40 10.15
N VAL A 98 -4.15 8.19 9.77
CA VAL A 98 -3.31 6.99 9.97
C VAL A 98 -1.98 7.14 9.23
N TYR A 99 -2.01 7.54 7.97
CA TYR A 99 -0.79 7.73 7.17
C TYR A 99 0.07 8.86 7.72
N GLN A 100 -0.54 9.96 8.12
CA GLN A 100 0.17 11.07 8.74
C GLN A 100 0.86 10.64 10.05
N ASN A 101 0.19 9.86 10.88
CA ASN A 101 0.77 9.35 12.13
C ASN A 101 1.93 8.37 11.89
N ILE A 102 1.92 7.63 10.79
CA ILE A 102 3.05 6.77 10.40
C ILE A 102 4.25 7.62 9.99
N GLY A 103 4.01 8.81 9.43
CA GLY A 103 5.07 9.72 8.99
C GLY A 103 4.98 10.14 7.53
N PHE A 104 3.91 9.75 6.82
CA PHE A 104 3.65 10.25 5.48
C PHE A 104 3.30 11.73 5.51
N LYS A 105 3.77 12.47 4.52
CA LYS A 105 3.47 13.90 4.36
C LYS A 105 2.75 14.14 3.05
N GLU A 106 1.78 15.05 3.08
CA GLU A 106 1.08 15.49 1.86
C GLU A 106 2.05 16.16 0.91
N THR A 107 2.03 15.75 -0.38
CA THR A 107 2.84 16.36 -1.43
C THR A 107 2.02 17.13 -2.44
N LYS A 108 0.84 16.64 -2.79
CA LYS A 108 -0.07 17.32 -3.73
C LYS A 108 -1.49 16.81 -3.61
N ARG A 109 -2.42 17.59 -4.16
CA ARG A 109 -3.83 17.22 -4.33
C ARG A 109 -4.17 17.27 -5.82
N PHE A 110 -4.99 16.36 -6.26
CA PHE A 110 -5.44 16.31 -7.65
C PHE A 110 -6.77 15.57 -7.77
N THR A 111 -7.43 15.79 -8.90
CA THR A 111 -8.68 15.08 -9.23
C THR A 111 -8.38 14.03 -10.28
N LYS A 112 -8.76 12.79 -10.00
CA LYS A 112 -8.63 11.69 -10.95
C LYS A 112 -9.60 11.88 -12.13
N SER A 113 -9.35 11.17 -13.23
CA SER A 113 -10.22 11.20 -14.42
C SER A 113 -11.68 10.82 -14.13
N ASN A 114 -11.93 10.03 -13.08
CA ASN A 114 -13.27 9.66 -12.62
C ASN A 114 -13.93 10.71 -11.70
N GLY A 115 -13.31 11.88 -11.50
CA GLY A 115 -13.83 12.96 -10.67
C GLY A 115 -13.54 12.85 -9.18
N VAL A 116 -12.79 11.83 -8.75
CA VAL A 116 -12.46 11.63 -7.33
C VAL A 116 -11.27 12.51 -6.93
N ASP A 117 -11.44 13.32 -5.89
CA ASP A 117 -10.39 14.14 -5.32
C ASP A 117 -9.51 13.32 -4.37
N VAL A 118 -8.21 13.39 -4.58
CA VAL A 118 -7.22 12.62 -3.82
C VAL A 118 -6.06 13.50 -3.35
N ILE A 119 -5.47 13.06 -2.24
CA ILE A 119 -4.23 13.59 -1.69
C ILE A 119 -3.14 12.56 -1.95
N GLN A 120 -2.04 12.96 -2.56
CA GLN A 120 -0.84 12.15 -2.61
C GLN A 120 0.01 12.44 -1.38
N MET A 121 0.46 11.38 -0.73
CA MET A 121 1.35 11.45 0.42
C MET A 121 2.63 10.68 0.13
N GLU A 122 3.73 11.09 0.77
CA GLU A 122 5.04 10.49 0.59
C GLU A 122 5.72 10.26 1.92
N TYR A 123 6.44 9.15 2.00
CA TYR A 123 7.34 8.81 3.10
C TYR A 123 8.74 8.57 2.53
N ILE A 124 9.74 9.27 3.08
CA ILE A 124 11.16 9.08 2.70
C ILE A 124 11.75 7.94 3.54
N LEU A 125 12.20 6.91 2.85
CA LEU A 125 12.76 5.70 3.46
C LEU A 125 14.17 5.91 4.05
#